data_338d7a6c101487e9e1c85855e30d8486
#
_entry.id   338d7a6c101487e9e1c85855e30d8486
#
_cell.length_a   1.000
_cell.length_b   1.000
_cell.length_c   1.000
_cell.angle_alpha   90.00
_cell.angle_beta   90.00
_cell.angle_gamma   90.00
#
_symmetry.space_group_name_H-M   'P 1'
#
loop_
_entity.id
_entity.type
_entity.pdbx_description
1 polymer ?
#
loop_
_entity_poly.entity_id
_entity_poly.type
_entity_poly.pdbx_seq_one_letter_code
_entity_poly.pdbx_strand_id
1 'polypeptide(L)'
;MSQTPDTIVHLLRHGEVHNPEGVLYGQRDGFHLSDLGRRMAEKVADAIKERDIVHLVSSPLERAQETGQPLADARGLQIVTDPRVIESTNVFEGKRFGKGDNALKSPATWRHLWNPFKPSWGEPYKDIAARMMSAVHDAREAATGHEAVIVSHQLPIWTTRLHVEQRSFLHDPRKRQCTLCSLTSFHFVGDRLTQVSYSEPAGDLIPTGDKKAPFSAGGATEEKRP
;
A
#
# COMPACT_ATOMS: atom_id res chain seq x y z
N MET A 1 22.50 14.48 -28.43
CA MET A 1 21.85 14.79 -27.13
C MET A 1 21.51 13.44 -26.51
N SER A 2 22.12 13.09 -25.39
CA SER A 2 21.76 11.87 -24.65
C SER A 2 20.34 12.02 -24.17
N GLN A 3 19.43 11.13 -24.57
CA GLN A 3 18.07 11.13 -24.04
C GLN A 3 18.16 10.80 -22.56
N THR A 4 17.51 11.59 -21.73
CA THR A 4 17.37 11.29 -20.30
C THR A 4 16.53 10.02 -20.18
N PRO A 5 17.00 8.99 -19.49
CA PRO A 5 16.30 7.70 -19.44
C PRO A 5 14.96 7.83 -18.69
N ASP A 6 13.94 7.15 -19.22
CA ASP A 6 12.65 7.00 -18.56
C ASP A 6 12.76 5.93 -17.46
N THR A 7 12.23 6.22 -16.28
CA THR A 7 12.23 5.28 -15.15
C THR A 7 10.82 5.23 -14.55
N ILE A 8 10.34 4.04 -14.19
CA ILE A 8 9.03 3.89 -13.56
C ILE A 8 9.19 3.26 -12.18
N VAL A 9 8.58 3.90 -11.17
CA VAL A 9 8.49 3.33 -9.82
C VAL A 9 7.03 2.98 -9.52
N HIS A 10 6.77 1.70 -9.35
CA HIS A 10 5.45 1.16 -9.01
C HIS A 10 5.29 1.01 -7.51
N LEU A 11 4.29 1.63 -6.92
CA LEU A 11 3.86 1.39 -5.55
C LEU A 11 2.77 0.32 -5.56
N LEU A 12 3.09 -0.88 -5.09
CA LEU A 12 2.19 -2.03 -5.01
C LEU A 12 1.63 -2.14 -3.60
N ARG A 13 0.31 -2.10 -3.46
CA ARG A 13 -0.33 -2.41 -2.18
C ARG A 13 -0.34 -3.92 -1.95
N HIS A 14 -0.06 -4.36 -0.70
CA HIS A 14 -0.16 -5.77 -0.31
C HIS A 14 -1.53 -6.38 -0.61
N GLY A 15 -1.57 -7.71 -0.77
CA GLY A 15 -2.78 -8.51 -0.99
C GLY A 15 -3.67 -8.62 0.25
N GLU A 16 -4.77 -9.36 0.11
CA GLU A 16 -5.69 -9.60 1.22
C GLU A 16 -4.99 -10.35 2.37
N VAL A 17 -5.30 -9.95 3.60
CA VAL A 17 -4.71 -10.49 4.83
C VAL A 17 -5.68 -11.43 5.52
N HIS A 18 -5.17 -12.56 6.04
CA HIS A 18 -5.93 -13.43 6.92
C HIS A 18 -6.19 -12.73 8.26
N ASN A 19 -7.41 -12.24 8.47
CA ASN A 19 -7.80 -11.48 9.66
C ASN A 19 -9.25 -11.86 10.07
N PRO A 20 -9.46 -13.07 10.56
CA PRO A 20 -10.79 -13.57 10.92
C PRO A 20 -11.43 -12.78 12.07
N GLU A 21 -10.61 -12.17 12.93
CA GLU A 21 -11.10 -11.37 14.04
C GLU A 21 -11.50 -9.94 13.66
N GLY A 22 -11.15 -9.46 12.47
CA GLY A 22 -11.45 -8.10 12.01
C GLY A 22 -10.78 -7.00 12.82
N VAL A 23 -9.58 -7.24 13.34
CA VAL A 23 -8.82 -6.24 14.08
C VAL A 23 -8.09 -5.27 13.14
N LEU A 24 -7.89 -4.03 13.57
CA LEU A 24 -6.99 -3.10 12.88
C LEU A 24 -5.54 -3.54 13.18
N TYR A 25 -4.88 -4.15 12.21
CA TYR A 25 -3.55 -4.73 12.43
C TYR A 25 -2.39 -3.72 12.29
N GLY A 26 -2.57 -2.60 11.55
CA GLY A 26 -1.56 -1.53 11.45
C GLY A 26 -0.14 -2.07 11.16
N GLN A 27 0.80 -1.82 12.09
CA GLN A 27 2.18 -2.30 12.00
C GLN A 27 2.43 -3.65 12.72
N ARG A 28 1.39 -4.31 13.21
CA ARG A 28 1.55 -5.56 13.96
C ARG A 28 2.05 -6.69 13.07
N ASP A 29 2.93 -7.51 13.64
CA ASP A 29 3.45 -8.74 13.05
C ASP A 29 2.40 -9.88 13.11
N GLY A 30 2.65 -10.97 12.35
CA GLY A 30 1.82 -12.16 12.33
C GLY A 30 0.56 -12.04 11.45
N PHE A 31 0.44 -10.98 10.65
CA PHE A 31 -0.63 -10.78 9.70
C PHE A 31 -0.19 -11.13 8.28
N HIS A 32 -0.33 -12.42 7.95
CA HIS A 32 0.02 -13.02 6.66
C HIS A 32 -1.09 -12.85 5.62
N LEU A 33 -0.77 -13.08 4.35
CA LEU A 33 -1.76 -13.11 3.28
C LEU A 33 -2.77 -14.27 3.51
N SER A 34 -4.02 -14.02 3.16
CA SER A 34 -5.01 -15.08 2.99
C SER A 34 -4.72 -15.88 1.69
N ASP A 35 -5.43 -17.00 1.48
CA ASP A 35 -5.33 -17.73 0.20
C ASP A 35 -5.75 -16.85 -0.98
N LEU A 36 -6.74 -15.97 -0.79
CA LEU A 36 -7.12 -15.00 -1.80
C LEU A 36 -6.00 -13.96 -2.01
N GLY A 37 -5.37 -13.49 -0.94
CA GLY A 37 -4.24 -12.56 -1.01
C GLY A 37 -3.05 -13.13 -1.77
N ARG A 38 -2.73 -14.41 -1.60
CA ARG A 38 -1.67 -15.10 -2.35
C ARG A 38 -2.01 -15.16 -3.85
N ARG A 39 -3.24 -15.54 -4.20
CA ARG A 39 -3.70 -15.52 -5.61
C ARG A 39 -3.68 -14.12 -6.23
N MET A 40 -4.00 -13.08 -5.43
CA MET A 40 -3.87 -11.68 -5.88
C MET A 40 -2.42 -11.32 -6.17
N ALA A 41 -1.49 -11.71 -5.30
CA ALA A 41 -0.05 -11.46 -5.46
C ALA A 41 0.52 -12.17 -6.71
N GLU A 42 0.17 -13.45 -6.91
CA GLU A 42 0.53 -14.21 -8.11
C GLU A 42 0.00 -13.53 -9.38
N LYS A 43 -1.26 -13.10 -9.36
CA LYS A 43 -1.88 -12.44 -10.52
C LYS A 43 -1.22 -11.10 -10.87
N VAL A 44 -0.83 -10.31 -9.87
CA VAL A 44 -0.06 -9.07 -10.12
C VAL A 44 1.30 -9.41 -10.69
N ALA A 45 2.01 -10.38 -10.10
CA ALA A 45 3.31 -10.81 -10.61
C ALA A 45 3.21 -11.25 -12.08
N ASP A 46 2.21 -12.06 -12.44
CA ASP A 46 1.95 -12.48 -13.81
C ASP A 46 1.67 -11.30 -14.76
N ALA A 47 0.93 -10.30 -14.29
CA ALA A 47 0.59 -9.14 -15.11
C ALA A 47 1.78 -8.22 -15.42
N ILE A 48 2.82 -8.24 -14.57
CA ILE A 48 3.96 -7.33 -14.70
C ILE A 48 5.31 -8.05 -14.89
N LYS A 49 5.37 -9.37 -14.89
CA LYS A 49 6.64 -10.14 -15.00
C LYS A 49 7.44 -9.86 -16.28
N GLU A 50 6.75 -9.48 -17.37
CA GLU A 50 7.40 -9.15 -18.65
C GLU A 50 7.90 -7.69 -18.71
N ARG A 51 7.59 -6.88 -17.71
CA ARG A 51 8.10 -5.51 -17.62
C ARG A 51 9.58 -5.52 -17.22
N ASP A 52 10.28 -4.46 -17.53
CA ASP A 52 11.73 -4.33 -17.27
C ASP A 52 12.04 -3.96 -15.81
N ILE A 53 11.49 -4.75 -14.87
CA ILE A 53 11.67 -4.56 -13.43
C ILE A 53 13.02 -5.12 -13.01
N VAL A 54 13.88 -4.25 -12.47
CA VAL A 54 15.25 -4.60 -12.05
C VAL A 54 15.47 -4.39 -10.54
N HIS A 55 14.51 -3.76 -9.85
CA HIS A 55 14.63 -3.46 -8.41
C HIS A 55 13.31 -3.69 -7.69
N LEU A 56 13.35 -4.43 -6.58
CA LEU A 56 12.17 -4.77 -5.79
C LEU A 56 12.42 -4.47 -4.31
N VAL A 57 11.62 -3.55 -3.78
CA VAL A 57 11.65 -3.11 -2.38
C VAL A 57 10.36 -3.54 -1.69
N SER A 58 10.41 -3.92 -0.43
CA SER A 58 9.21 -4.23 0.36
C SER A 58 9.29 -3.69 1.78
N SER A 59 8.11 -3.35 2.30
CA SER A 59 7.90 -3.16 3.74
C SER A 59 8.38 -4.40 4.52
N PRO A 60 8.87 -4.25 5.75
CA PRO A 60 9.28 -5.37 6.59
C PRO A 60 8.12 -6.29 7.01
N LEU A 61 6.87 -5.87 6.86
CA LEU A 61 5.70 -6.63 7.30
C LEU A 61 5.43 -7.83 6.38
N GLU A 62 5.11 -8.99 6.97
CA GLU A 62 5.01 -10.29 6.30
C GLU A 62 4.10 -10.24 5.07
N ARG A 63 2.91 -9.64 5.19
CA ARG A 63 1.96 -9.49 4.09
C ARG A 63 2.51 -8.75 2.87
N ALA A 64 3.44 -7.82 3.09
CA ALA A 64 4.08 -7.08 1.99
C ALA A 64 5.21 -7.93 1.36
N GLN A 65 6.01 -8.60 2.17
CA GLN A 65 7.03 -9.54 1.73
C GLN A 65 6.40 -10.66 0.90
N GLU A 66 5.34 -11.29 1.43
CA GLU A 66 4.59 -12.35 0.74
C GLU A 66 3.94 -11.86 -0.57
N THR A 67 3.54 -10.59 -0.65
CA THR A 67 3.01 -10.01 -1.89
C THR A 67 4.09 -9.82 -2.95
N GLY A 68 5.30 -9.44 -2.54
CA GLY A 68 6.44 -9.25 -3.45
C GLY A 68 7.06 -10.57 -3.94
N GLN A 69 6.93 -11.65 -3.17
CA GLN A 69 7.64 -12.91 -3.42
C GLN A 69 7.38 -13.53 -4.79
N PRO A 70 6.12 -13.64 -5.30
CA PRO A 70 5.88 -14.18 -6.64
C PRO A 70 6.59 -13.41 -7.75
N LEU A 71 6.69 -12.08 -7.64
CA LEU A 71 7.42 -11.25 -8.58
C LEU A 71 8.93 -11.44 -8.46
N ALA A 72 9.45 -11.54 -7.23
CA ALA A 72 10.85 -11.83 -6.96
C ALA A 72 11.28 -13.14 -7.62
N ASP A 73 10.47 -14.20 -7.44
CA ASP A 73 10.72 -15.53 -8.01
C ASP A 73 10.66 -15.49 -9.55
N ALA A 74 9.64 -14.85 -10.13
CA ALA A 74 9.46 -14.75 -11.57
C ALA A 74 10.58 -13.99 -12.29
N ARG A 75 11.18 -12.99 -11.61
CA ARG A 75 12.24 -12.12 -12.16
C ARG A 75 13.65 -12.47 -11.69
N GLY A 76 13.80 -13.40 -10.75
CA GLY A 76 15.10 -13.72 -10.11
C GLY A 76 15.66 -12.56 -9.29
N LEU A 77 14.80 -11.72 -8.71
CA LEU A 77 15.19 -10.56 -7.91
C LEU A 77 15.23 -10.90 -6.42
N GLN A 78 16.06 -10.20 -5.68
CA GLN A 78 16.01 -10.19 -4.22
C GLN A 78 15.09 -9.06 -3.74
N ILE A 79 14.31 -9.32 -2.70
CA ILE A 79 13.50 -8.31 -2.04
C ILE A 79 14.38 -7.51 -1.08
N VAL A 80 14.54 -6.22 -1.34
CA VAL A 80 15.20 -5.28 -0.41
C VAL A 80 14.18 -4.80 0.61
N THR A 81 14.40 -5.11 1.88
CA THR A 81 13.52 -4.65 2.96
C THR A 81 13.83 -3.21 3.34
N ASP A 82 12.83 -2.32 3.30
CA ASP A 82 12.98 -0.92 3.65
C ASP A 82 11.91 -0.47 4.66
N PRO A 83 12.29 -0.10 5.89
CA PRO A 83 11.35 0.36 6.91
C PRO A 83 10.64 1.68 6.55
N ARG A 84 11.17 2.47 5.61
CA ARG A 84 10.52 3.72 5.17
C ARG A 84 9.20 3.47 4.43
N VAL A 85 8.95 2.27 3.94
CA VAL A 85 7.71 1.93 3.21
C VAL A 85 6.72 1.12 4.04
N ILE A 86 6.91 1.07 5.38
CA ILE A 86 6.00 0.41 6.32
C ILE A 86 4.66 1.16 6.43
N GLU A 87 3.61 0.48 6.91
CA GLU A 87 2.30 1.11 7.20
C GLU A 87 2.45 2.26 8.21
N SER A 88 1.54 3.20 8.21
CA SER A 88 1.52 4.28 9.20
C SER A 88 1.13 3.76 10.59
N THR A 89 1.72 4.33 11.64
CA THR A 89 1.30 4.03 13.01
C THR A 89 -0.13 4.48 13.27
N ASN A 90 -0.88 3.71 14.07
CA ASN A 90 -2.23 4.04 14.46
C ASN A 90 -2.51 3.61 15.91
N VAL A 91 -2.91 4.55 16.76
CA VAL A 91 -3.24 4.30 18.18
C VAL A 91 -4.40 3.31 18.39
N PHE A 92 -5.14 2.99 17.33
CA PHE A 92 -6.25 2.03 17.36
C PHE A 92 -5.83 0.61 16.96
N GLU A 93 -4.55 0.36 16.73
CA GLU A 93 -4.04 -0.98 16.41
C GLU A 93 -4.45 -2.01 17.48
N GLY A 94 -4.88 -3.19 17.01
CA GLY A 94 -5.39 -4.25 17.86
C GLY A 94 -6.85 -4.09 18.31
N LYS A 95 -7.51 -2.97 18.00
CA LYS A 95 -8.94 -2.81 18.27
C LYS A 95 -9.78 -3.36 17.11
N ARG A 96 -10.95 -3.92 17.47
CA ARG A 96 -11.93 -4.36 16.50
C ARG A 96 -12.81 -3.19 16.08
N PHE A 97 -13.04 -3.05 14.78
CA PHE A 97 -14.00 -2.11 14.22
C PHE A 97 -15.15 -2.88 13.57
N GLY A 98 -16.25 -3.10 14.31
CA GLY A 98 -17.41 -3.84 13.83
C GLY A 98 -18.72 -3.37 14.44
N LYS A 99 -19.86 -3.86 13.93
CA LYS A 99 -21.18 -3.62 14.52
C LYS A 99 -21.19 -4.23 15.94
N GLY A 100 -21.20 -3.36 16.96
CA GLY A 100 -21.20 -3.75 18.37
C GLY A 100 -19.99 -3.27 19.18
N ASP A 101 -18.96 -2.74 18.54
CA ASP A 101 -17.78 -2.25 19.25
C ASP A 101 -17.97 -0.78 19.66
N ASN A 102 -17.88 -0.54 20.98
CA ASN A 102 -18.03 0.79 21.57
C ASN A 102 -16.77 1.66 21.50
N ALA A 103 -15.75 1.25 20.69
CA ALA A 103 -14.48 1.98 20.61
C ALA A 103 -14.68 3.46 20.18
N LEU A 104 -15.64 3.73 19.28
CA LEU A 104 -15.99 5.09 18.86
C LEU A 104 -16.89 5.83 19.87
N LYS A 105 -17.46 5.15 20.86
CA LYS A 105 -18.33 5.75 21.89
C LYS A 105 -17.56 6.12 23.17
N SER A 106 -16.30 5.71 23.27
CA SER A 106 -15.48 6.05 24.45
C SER A 106 -15.04 7.51 24.42
N PRO A 107 -15.27 8.30 25.48
CA PRO A 107 -14.75 9.68 25.58
C PRO A 107 -13.24 9.78 25.43
N ALA A 108 -12.49 8.72 25.79
CA ALA A 108 -11.05 8.61 25.58
C ALA A 108 -10.68 8.61 24.09
N THR A 109 -11.56 8.14 23.20
CA THR A 109 -11.35 8.13 21.74
C THR A 109 -11.59 9.51 21.12
N TRP A 110 -12.55 10.29 21.66
CA TRP A 110 -12.92 11.60 21.12
C TRP A 110 -11.80 12.62 21.24
N ARG A 111 -10.97 12.58 22.28
CA ARG A 111 -9.81 13.46 22.41
C ARG A 111 -8.76 13.24 21.31
N HIS A 112 -8.76 12.09 20.65
CA HIS A 112 -7.87 11.78 19.51
C HIS A 112 -8.49 12.17 18.17
N LEU A 113 -9.80 12.40 18.09
CA LEU A 113 -10.51 12.75 16.84
C LEU A 113 -10.66 14.25 16.62
N TRP A 114 -10.20 15.07 17.56
CA TRP A 114 -10.48 16.51 17.56
C TRP A 114 -9.71 17.31 16.50
N ASN A 115 -8.59 16.81 15.97
CA ASN A 115 -7.81 17.51 14.94
C ASN A 115 -7.61 16.66 13.68
N PRO A 116 -8.43 16.87 12.63
CA PRO A 116 -8.32 16.10 11.38
C PRO A 116 -7.08 16.46 10.53
N PHE A 117 -6.42 17.59 10.82
CA PHE A 117 -5.25 18.06 10.05
C PHE A 117 -3.93 17.52 10.59
N LYS A 118 -3.88 17.20 11.86
CA LYS A 118 -2.76 16.51 12.50
C LYS A 118 -3.34 15.31 13.22
N PRO A 119 -3.40 14.15 12.57
CA PRO A 119 -4.04 12.98 13.15
C PRO A 119 -3.32 12.64 14.45
N SER A 120 -3.95 12.99 15.59
CA SER A 120 -3.44 12.63 16.92
C SER A 120 -3.55 11.13 17.19
N TRP A 121 -4.09 10.38 16.22
CA TRP A 121 -4.20 8.92 16.24
C TRP A 121 -3.14 8.19 15.42
N GLY A 122 -2.23 8.90 14.72
CA GLY A 122 -1.23 8.26 13.86
C GLY A 122 -0.11 9.19 13.43
N GLU A 123 0.73 8.68 12.54
CA GLU A 123 1.84 9.41 11.93
C GLU A 123 1.33 10.60 11.10
N PRO A 124 1.95 11.79 11.16
CA PRO A 124 1.59 12.93 10.33
C PRO A 124 1.72 12.61 8.83
N TYR A 125 0.74 12.98 8.02
CA TYR A 125 0.74 12.71 6.57
C TYR A 125 1.98 13.26 5.85
N LYS A 126 2.53 14.40 6.30
CA LYS A 126 3.76 14.97 5.73
C LYS A 126 4.98 14.09 5.96
N ASP A 127 5.05 13.46 7.13
CA ASP A 127 6.17 12.57 7.50
C ASP A 127 6.06 11.25 6.72
N ILE A 128 4.84 10.71 6.56
CA ILE A 128 4.58 9.58 5.67
C ILE A 128 5.02 9.89 4.24
N ALA A 129 4.59 11.04 3.70
CA ALA A 129 4.98 11.44 2.34
C ALA A 129 6.50 11.60 2.21
N ALA A 130 7.16 12.19 3.19
CA ALA A 130 8.61 12.43 3.17
C ALA A 130 9.40 11.11 3.16
N ARG A 131 9.08 10.16 4.07
CA ARG A 131 9.79 8.87 4.12
C ARG A 131 9.54 8.01 2.88
N MET A 132 8.29 8.00 2.37
CA MET A 132 7.94 7.27 1.16
C MET A 132 8.62 7.86 -0.07
N MET A 133 8.64 9.20 -0.23
CA MET A 133 9.34 9.85 -1.34
C MET A 133 10.84 9.61 -1.32
N SER A 134 11.47 9.56 -0.14
CA SER A 134 12.86 9.17 -0.02
C SER A 134 13.09 7.75 -0.57
N ALA A 135 12.25 6.77 -0.21
CA ALA A 135 12.35 5.41 -0.76
C ALA A 135 12.06 5.36 -2.27
N VAL A 136 11.10 6.16 -2.77
CA VAL A 136 10.80 6.28 -4.21
C VAL A 136 12.00 6.82 -4.99
N HIS A 137 12.70 7.84 -4.45
CA HIS A 137 13.88 8.40 -5.09
C HIS A 137 15.03 7.39 -5.15
N ASP A 138 15.30 6.67 -4.06
CA ASP A 138 16.35 5.64 -4.03
C ASP A 138 16.01 4.50 -5.01
N ALA A 139 14.76 4.04 -5.06
CA ALA A 139 14.32 3.01 -6.01
C ALA A 139 14.41 3.48 -7.47
N ARG A 140 14.08 4.75 -7.76
CA ARG A 140 14.28 5.36 -9.07
C ARG A 140 15.75 5.38 -9.48
N GLU A 141 16.64 5.74 -8.57
CA GLU A 141 18.08 5.77 -8.83
C GLU A 141 18.62 4.35 -9.11
N ALA A 142 18.20 3.38 -8.29
CA ALA A 142 18.59 1.98 -8.44
C ALA A 142 18.08 1.36 -9.76
N ALA A 143 16.97 1.87 -10.29
CA ALA A 143 16.35 1.37 -11.52
C ALA A 143 16.44 2.38 -12.70
N THR A 144 17.44 3.25 -12.72
CA THR A 144 17.57 4.26 -13.77
C THR A 144 17.52 3.67 -15.17
N GLY A 145 16.55 4.10 -15.99
CA GLY A 145 16.28 3.58 -17.34
C GLY A 145 15.47 2.29 -17.40
N HIS A 146 15.01 1.80 -16.25
CA HIS A 146 14.26 0.57 -16.05
C HIS A 146 13.07 0.80 -15.11
N GLU A 147 12.54 -0.25 -14.48
CA GLU A 147 11.42 -0.17 -13.57
C GLU A 147 11.76 -0.73 -12.18
N ALA A 148 11.17 -0.12 -11.14
CA ALA A 148 11.24 -0.61 -9.77
C ALA A 148 9.83 -0.86 -9.22
N VAL A 149 9.72 -1.81 -8.29
CA VAL A 149 8.49 -2.05 -7.51
C VAL A 149 8.77 -1.86 -6.03
N ILE A 150 7.90 -1.11 -5.35
CA ILE A 150 7.88 -0.93 -3.89
C ILE A 150 6.58 -1.51 -3.36
N VAL A 151 6.65 -2.60 -2.59
CA VAL A 151 5.48 -3.18 -1.93
C VAL A 151 5.25 -2.50 -0.59
N SER A 152 4.08 -1.89 -0.43
CA SER A 152 3.72 -1.08 0.72
C SER A 152 2.23 -1.23 1.07
N HIS A 153 1.65 -0.23 1.73
CA HIS A 153 0.32 -0.28 2.34
C HIS A 153 -0.56 0.88 1.87
N GLN A 154 -1.86 0.80 2.17
CA GLN A 154 -2.84 1.72 1.62
C GLN A 154 -2.55 3.19 1.95
N LEU A 155 -2.34 3.52 3.23
CA LEU A 155 -2.21 4.92 3.61
C LEU A 155 -0.89 5.54 3.15
N PRO A 156 0.28 4.87 3.28
CA PRO A 156 1.53 5.37 2.71
C PRO A 156 1.45 5.62 1.20
N ILE A 157 0.96 4.65 0.42
CA ILE A 157 0.82 4.80 -1.04
C ILE A 157 -0.11 5.97 -1.39
N TRP A 158 -1.30 6.03 -0.76
CA TRP A 158 -2.27 7.08 -1.04
C TRP A 158 -1.74 8.47 -0.66
N THR A 159 -1.09 8.59 0.49
CA THR A 159 -0.50 9.85 0.95
C THR A 159 0.61 10.33 0.02
N THR A 160 1.44 9.42 -0.46
CA THR A 160 2.50 9.72 -1.44
C THR A 160 1.89 10.21 -2.76
N ARG A 161 0.84 9.54 -3.24
CA ARG A 161 0.12 9.98 -4.43
C ARG A 161 -0.48 11.38 -4.28
N LEU A 162 -1.15 11.66 -3.15
CA LEU A 162 -1.68 13.02 -2.88
C LEU A 162 -0.57 14.07 -2.87
N HIS A 163 0.60 13.74 -2.31
CA HIS A 163 1.76 14.63 -2.25
C HIS A 163 2.27 14.99 -3.66
N VAL A 164 2.51 13.99 -4.51
CA VAL A 164 3.04 14.23 -5.87
C VAL A 164 2.03 14.89 -6.79
N GLU A 165 0.73 14.64 -6.59
CA GLU A 165 -0.37 15.31 -7.31
C GLU A 165 -0.69 16.70 -6.71
N GLN A 166 0.04 17.17 -5.69
CA GLN A 166 -0.18 18.45 -4.98
C GLN A 166 -1.61 18.62 -4.44
N ARG A 167 -2.21 17.52 -4.02
CA ARG A 167 -3.56 17.47 -3.48
C ARG A 167 -3.56 17.57 -1.96
N SER A 168 -4.68 18.03 -1.40
CA SER A 168 -4.85 18.08 0.05
C SER A 168 -4.78 16.68 0.67
N PHE A 169 -4.06 16.56 1.79
CA PHE A 169 -4.08 15.34 2.61
C PHE A 169 -5.43 15.11 3.31
N LEU A 170 -6.23 16.14 3.47
CA LEU A 170 -7.60 15.98 3.97
C LEU A 170 -8.46 15.36 2.86
N HIS A 171 -8.88 14.13 3.07
CA HIS A 171 -9.66 13.38 2.09
C HIS A 171 -10.62 12.40 2.77
N ASP A 172 -11.66 12.01 2.06
CA ASP A 172 -12.55 10.92 2.49
C ASP A 172 -11.83 9.56 2.30
N PRO A 173 -11.58 8.79 3.37
CA PRO A 173 -10.91 7.48 3.27
C PRO A 173 -11.61 6.49 2.34
N ARG A 174 -12.94 6.64 2.15
CA ARG A 174 -13.74 5.79 1.26
C ARG A 174 -13.46 6.01 -0.23
N LYS A 175 -12.82 7.14 -0.56
CA LYS A 175 -12.49 7.53 -1.94
C LYS A 175 -11.03 7.26 -2.30
N ARG A 176 -10.30 6.51 -1.47
CA ARG A 176 -8.93 6.13 -1.76
C ARG A 176 -8.89 5.16 -2.93
N GLN A 177 -8.29 5.59 -4.02
CA GLN A 177 -7.98 4.73 -5.17
C GLN A 177 -6.66 4.00 -4.91
N CYS A 178 -6.72 2.96 -4.09
CA CYS A 178 -5.61 2.11 -3.69
C CYS A 178 -6.19 0.79 -3.16
N THR A 179 -6.70 -0.06 -4.07
CA THR A 179 -7.28 -1.38 -3.76
C THR A 179 -6.19 -2.40 -3.46
N LEU A 180 -6.56 -3.58 -2.96
CA LEU A 180 -5.61 -4.67 -2.71
C LEU A 180 -4.91 -5.07 -4.01
N CYS A 181 -3.61 -5.27 -3.97
CA CYS A 181 -2.77 -5.57 -5.12
C CYS A 181 -2.92 -4.59 -6.30
N SER A 182 -3.27 -3.32 -6.03
CA SER A 182 -3.24 -2.26 -7.04
C SER A 182 -1.84 -1.66 -7.18
N LEU A 183 -1.57 -1.13 -8.36
CA LEU A 183 -0.33 -0.41 -8.70
C LEU A 183 -0.63 1.08 -8.88
N THR A 184 0.07 1.92 -8.13
CA THR A 184 0.20 3.35 -8.38
C THR A 184 1.59 3.58 -8.95
N SER A 185 1.70 4.02 -10.20
CA SER A 185 2.97 4.09 -10.92
C SER A 185 3.38 5.53 -11.17
N PHE A 186 4.61 5.86 -10.80
CA PHE A 186 5.25 7.16 -10.99
C PHE A 186 6.22 7.07 -12.16
N HIS A 187 5.96 7.86 -13.22
CA HIS A 187 6.78 7.91 -14.43
C HIS A 187 7.73 9.10 -14.37
N PHE A 188 9.00 8.83 -14.50
CA PHE A 188 10.06 9.84 -14.42
C PHE A 188 10.81 9.94 -15.74
N VAL A 189 11.16 11.17 -16.12
CA VAL A 189 12.16 11.50 -17.14
C VAL A 189 13.33 12.13 -16.40
N GLY A 190 14.39 11.37 -16.18
CA GLY A 190 15.45 11.74 -15.25
C GLY A 190 14.94 11.81 -13.81
N ASP A 191 15.04 12.98 -13.19
CA ASP A 191 14.57 13.25 -11.83
C ASP A 191 13.15 13.86 -11.78
N ARG A 192 12.60 14.21 -12.94
CA ARG A 192 11.29 14.87 -13.04
C ARG A 192 10.16 13.86 -13.16
N LEU A 193 9.24 13.85 -12.19
CA LEU A 193 7.96 13.13 -12.29
C LEU A 193 7.11 13.77 -13.41
N THR A 194 6.70 12.97 -14.38
CA THR A 194 5.93 13.41 -15.56
C THR A 194 4.49 12.93 -15.56
N GLN A 195 4.23 11.76 -14.96
CA GLN A 195 2.90 11.17 -14.95
C GLN A 195 2.71 10.29 -13.70
N VAL A 196 1.46 10.22 -13.24
CA VAL A 196 0.99 9.22 -12.27
C VAL A 196 -0.09 8.40 -12.93
N SER A 197 0.04 7.07 -12.88
CA SER A 197 -0.98 6.15 -13.39
C SER A 197 -1.43 5.17 -12.31
N TYR A 198 -2.59 4.55 -12.51
CA TYR A 198 -3.18 3.61 -11.56
C TYR A 198 -3.76 2.41 -12.30
N SER A 199 -3.54 1.21 -11.80
CA SER A 199 -4.11 -0.03 -12.34
C SER A 199 -4.42 -1.05 -11.26
N GLU A 200 -5.35 -1.95 -11.55
CA GLU A 200 -5.83 -3.01 -10.65
C GLU A 200 -5.70 -4.38 -11.33
N PRO A 201 -4.47 -4.95 -11.46
CA PRO A 201 -4.28 -6.23 -12.14
C PRO A 201 -5.06 -7.39 -11.53
N ALA A 202 -5.27 -7.37 -10.20
CA ALA A 202 -6.05 -8.37 -9.47
C ALA A 202 -7.48 -7.90 -9.12
N GLY A 203 -7.98 -6.85 -9.79
CA GLY A 203 -9.27 -6.22 -9.45
C GLY A 203 -10.50 -7.10 -9.61
N ASP A 204 -10.46 -8.12 -10.45
CA ASP A 204 -11.51 -9.12 -10.62
C ASP A 204 -11.58 -10.14 -9.46
N LEU A 205 -10.48 -10.33 -8.72
CA LEU A 205 -10.44 -11.18 -7.53
C LEU A 205 -10.98 -10.48 -6.27
N ILE A 206 -11.21 -9.17 -6.31
CA ILE A 206 -11.76 -8.43 -5.16
C ILE A 206 -13.24 -8.79 -5.01
N PRO A 207 -13.69 -9.34 -3.86
CA PRO A 207 -15.08 -9.68 -3.62
C PRO A 207 -16.01 -8.48 -3.85
N THR A 208 -17.12 -8.70 -4.55
CA THR A 208 -18.05 -7.63 -4.95
C THR A 208 -18.65 -6.85 -3.77
N GLY A 209 -18.73 -7.48 -2.59
CA GLY A 209 -19.11 -6.83 -1.33
C GLY A 209 -18.09 -5.80 -0.82
N ASP A 210 -16.81 -6.04 -1.09
CA ASP A 210 -15.71 -5.20 -0.59
C ASP A 210 -15.41 -4.01 -1.52
N LYS A 211 -15.81 -4.06 -2.79
CA LYS A 211 -15.74 -2.90 -3.72
C LYS A 211 -16.56 -1.70 -3.23
N LYS A 212 -17.57 -1.93 -2.37
CA LYS A 212 -18.41 -0.90 -1.76
C LYS A 212 -18.13 -0.66 -0.27
N ALA A 213 -17.21 -1.42 0.33
CA ALA A 213 -16.88 -1.25 1.74
C ALA A 213 -16.12 0.07 1.95
N PRO A 214 -16.62 0.99 2.77
CA PRO A 214 -16.04 2.33 2.92
C PRO A 214 -14.66 2.30 3.61
N PHE A 215 -14.29 1.19 4.20
CA PHE A 215 -13.02 1.02 4.91
C PHE A 215 -12.66 -0.46 4.94
N SER A 216 -11.88 -0.90 3.96
CA SER A 216 -11.28 -2.23 3.99
C SER A 216 -9.91 -2.12 4.64
N ALA A 217 -9.77 -2.70 5.83
CA ALA A 217 -8.45 -2.86 6.48
C ALA A 217 -7.59 -3.91 5.74
N GLY A 218 -8.05 -4.40 4.57
CA GLY A 218 -7.32 -5.36 3.76
C GLY A 218 -7.46 -6.81 4.22
N GLY A 219 -8.24 -7.07 5.26
CA GLY A 219 -8.52 -8.41 5.76
C GLY A 219 -9.94 -8.86 5.44
N ALA A 220 -10.12 -10.12 5.03
CA ALA A 220 -11.42 -10.76 4.92
C ALA A 220 -11.69 -11.59 6.18
N THR A 221 -12.94 -11.52 6.68
CA THR A 221 -13.46 -12.48 7.66
C THR A 221 -13.91 -13.75 6.92
N GLU A 222 -13.81 -14.92 7.57
CA GLU A 222 -14.22 -16.21 6.96
C GLU A 222 -15.66 -16.22 6.45
N GLU A 223 -16.55 -15.44 7.06
CA GLU A 223 -17.96 -15.32 6.65
C GLU A 223 -18.19 -14.62 5.30
N LYS A 224 -17.15 -14.00 4.70
CA LYS A 224 -17.24 -13.27 3.43
C LYS A 224 -16.63 -14.01 2.24
N ARG A 225 -16.15 -15.22 2.44
CA ARG A 225 -15.61 -16.05 1.35
C ARG A 225 -16.76 -16.72 0.60
N PRO A 226 -16.78 -16.64 -0.74
CA PRO A 226 -17.68 -17.44 -1.55
C PRO A 226 -17.32 -18.93 -1.44
#